data_aa87d9d1400e885efa92048baf679154
#
_entry.id   aa87d9d1400e885efa92048baf679154
#
_cell.length_a   1.000
_cell.length_b   1.000
_cell.length_c   1.000
_cell.angle_alpha   90.00
_cell.angle_beta   90.00
_cell.angle_gamma   90.00
#
_symmetry.space_group_name_H-M   'P 1'
#
loop_
_entity.id
_entity.type
_entity.pdbx_description
1 polymer ?
#
loop_
_entity_poly.entity_id
_entity_poly.type
_entity_poly.pdbx_seq_one_letter_code
_entity_poly.pdbx_strand_id
1 'polypeptide(L)'
;MSLVWLDMTQEELDRAYTQADYAPNRQQILNRFSATSTFMRDRLGEPVRLTYGPDENEGIDHFRCGDDVAPAVIMIHGGAWRSGTAAQYAYLAEIFTNAGVHCLLPDFDWVQDRDGDLLPIADQVGRAIAFVCNSADNLGIDTGRIFICAHSSGSHLAASVLTGYRDRIDGLRDDSIKAALLCSGMYELEPVRLSARSDYVAFTDETVNLLSPMRHMEKLKTPVIVAHGTLETPEFKRQSIEFADALRDRGLLIESIVAEHCNHFEILETLANPYGLLGLAALRMIARA
;
A
#
# COMPACT_ATOMS: atom_id res chain seq x y z
N MET A 1 -18.44 -0.18 -31.04
CA MET A 1 -18.62 0.16 -29.61
C MET A 1 -17.93 1.48 -29.36
N SER A 2 -18.49 2.33 -28.50
CA SER A 2 -17.82 3.61 -28.15
C SER A 2 -16.64 3.35 -27.21
N LEU A 3 -15.55 4.07 -27.41
CA LEU A 3 -14.41 4.06 -26.49
C LEU A 3 -14.76 4.94 -25.27
N VAL A 4 -14.39 4.47 -24.07
CA VAL A 4 -14.67 5.17 -22.80
C VAL A 4 -13.41 5.67 -22.12
N TRP A 5 -12.28 5.03 -22.37
CA TRP A 5 -10.98 5.44 -21.85
C TRP A 5 -9.87 5.05 -22.82
N LEU A 6 -9.06 5.99 -23.27
CA LEU A 6 -8.03 5.78 -24.29
C LEU A 6 -8.62 5.01 -25.49
N ASP A 7 -8.08 3.85 -25.81
CA ASP A 7 -8.52 2.94 -26.87
C ASP A 7 -9.40 1.79 -26.39
N MET A 8 -9.92 1.85 -25.15
CA MET A 8 -10.71 0.78 -24.53
C MET A 8 -12.22 1.06 -24.60
N THR A 9 -12.96 0.01 -24.92
CA THR A 9 -14.40 -0.09 -24.67
C THR A 9 -14.68 -0.30 -23.19
N GLN A 10 -15.95 -0.22 -22.76
CA GLN A 10 -16.35 -0.45 -21.37
C GLN A 10 -15.91 -1.85 -20.88
N GLU A 11 -16.16 -2.90 -21.67
CA GLU A 11 -15.79 -4.28 -21.30
C GLU A 11 -14.27 -4.44 -21.14
N GLU A 12 -13.48 -3.83 -22.01
CA GLU A 12 -12.02 -3.87 -21.94
C GLU A 12 -11.50 -3.12 -20.70
N LEU A 13 -12.09 -1.96 -20.38
CA LEU A 13 -11.74 -1.19 -19.20
C LEU A 13 -12.10 -1.93 -17.91
N ASP A 14 -13.27 -2.55 -17.84
CA ASP A 14 -13.70 -3.35 -16.69
C ASP A 14 -12.74 -4.51 -16.43
N ARG A 15 -12.32 -5.21 -17.47
CA ARG A 15 -11.30 -6.27 -17.40
C ARG A 15 -9.93 -5.71 -17.00
N ALA A 16 -9.56 -4.53 -17.48
CA ALA A 16 -8.29 -3.89 -17.15
C ALA A 16 -8.17 -3.49 -15.67
N TYR A 17 -9.28 -3.47 -14.91
CA TYR A 17 -9.31 -3.29 -13.47
C TYR A 17 -9.71 -4.54 -12.68
N THR A 18 -9.84 -5.70 -13.34
CA THR A 18 -10.22 -6.99 -12.73
C THR A 18 -9.02 -7.94 -12.68
N GLN A 19 -8.19 -7.81 -11.64
CA GLN A 19 -6.97 -8.62 -11.48
C GLN A 19 -7.23 -10.14 -11.45
N ALA A 20 -8.44 -10.56 -11.03
CA ALA A 20 -8.79 -11.98 -10.98
C ALA A 20 -8.71 -12.67 -12.35
N ASP A 21 -9.00 -11.95 -13.43
CA ASP A 21 -8.97 -12.48 -14.80
C ASP A 21 -7.53 -12.77 -15.27
N TYR A 22 -6.54 -12.12 -14.66
CA TYR A 22 -5.13 -12.24 -14.97
C TYR A 22 -4.36 -13.11 -13.96
N ALA A 23 -5.04 -13.61 -12.92
CA ALA A 23 -4.45 -14.40 -11.85
C ALA A 23 -5.29 -15.68 -11.58
N PRO A 24 -5.23 -16.70 -12.44
CA PRO A 24 -6.02 -17.92 -12.27
C PRO A 24 -5.73 -18.68 -10.97
N ASN A 25 -4.56 -18.48 -10.40
CA ASN A 25 -4.14 -19.06 -9.11
C ASN A 25 -4.40 -18.14 -7.89
N ARG A 26 -5.14 -17.03 -8.09
CA ARG A 26 -5.42 -16.04 -7.03
C ARG A 26 -5.88 -16.66 -5.72
N GLN A 27 -6.86 -17.57 -5.76
CA GLN A 27 -7.40 -18.15 -4.53
C GLN A 27 -6.36 -18.96 -3.76
N GLN A 28 -5.48 -19.67 -4.47
CA GLN A 28 -4.39 -20.42 -3.85
C GLN A 28 -3.40 -19.49 -3.14
N ILE A 29 -3.10 -18.33 -3.77
CA ILE A 29 -2.19 -17.34 -3.19
C ILE A 29 -2.82 -16.70 -1.95
N LEU A 30 -4.08 -16.28 -2.00
CA LEU A 30 -4.79 -15.72 -0.84
C LEU A 30 -4.89 -16.71 0.32
N ASN A 31 -5.09 -17.99 0.02
CA ASN A 31 -5.07 -19.05 1.04
C ASN A 31 -3.68 -19.19 1.67
N ARG A 32 -2.60 -19.07 0.87
CA ARG A 32 -1.22 -19.04 1.40
C ARG A 32 -0.97 -17.83 2.28
N PHE A 33 -1.42 -16.64 1.89
CA PHE A 33 -1.31 -15.44 2.75
C PHE A 33 -1.89 -15.71 4.14
N SER A 34 -3.12 -16.21 4.20
CA SER A 34 -3.81 -16.50 5.47
C SER A 34 -3.09 -17.59 6.28
N ALA A 35 -2.75 -18.72 5.64
CA ALA A 35 -2.10 -19.83 6.32
C ALA A 35 -0.69 -19.47 6.83
N THR A 36 0.10 -18.75 5.99
CA THR A 36 1.43 -18.29 6.36
C THR A 36 1.37 -17.21 7.46
N SER A 37 0.36 -16.34 7.44
CA SER A 37 0.16 -15.33 8.48
C SER A 37 -0.17 -15.97 9.83
N THR A 38 -1.04 -16.99 9.87
CA THR A 38 -1.30 -17.75 11.08
C THR A 38 -0.01 -18.40 11.63
N PHE A 39 0.74 -19.07 10.76
CA PHE A 39 2.02 -19.68 11.14
C PHE A 39 3.04 -18.63 11.64
N MET A 40 3.09 -17.44 11.02
CA MET A 40 4.00 -16.37 11.47
C MET A 40 3.60 -15.79 12.82
N ARG A 41 2.32 -15.62 13.08
CA ARG A 41 1.83 -15.17 14.41
C ARG A 41 2.19 -16.18 15.49
N ASP A 42 2.02 -17.48 15.23
CA ASP A 42 2.44 -18.54 16.16
C ASP A 42 3.96 -18.50 16.43
N ARG A 43 4.76 -18.19 15.42
CA ARG A 43 6.22 -18.19 15.49
C ARG A 43 6.82 -16.93 16.11
N LEU A 44 6.30 -15.74 15.72
CA LEU A 44 6.78 -14.44 16.21
C LEU A 44 6.13 -14.07 17.56
N GLY A 45 5.05 -14.73 17.94
CA GLY A 45 4.15 -14.33 18.99
C GLY A 45 3.09 -13.34 18.49
N GLU A 46 2.02 -13.18 19.26
CA GLU A 46 0.98 -12.21 18.93
C GLU A 46 1.53 -10.78 18.95
N PRO A 47 1.18 -9.95 17.95
CA PRO A 47 1.59 -8.55 17.93
C PRO A 47 0.95 -7.76 19.08
N VAL A 48 1.57 -6.65 19.44
CA VAL A 48 0.93 -5.66 20.30
C VAL A 48 -0.13 -4.93 19.47
N ARG A 49 -1.40 -5.02 19.85
CA ARG A 49 -2.46 -4.27 19.19
C ARG A 49 -2.51 -2.85 19.74
N LEU A 50 -2.22 -1.87 18.88
CA LEU A 50 -2.28 -0.43 19.17
C LEU A 50 -3.60 0.14 18.61
N THR A 51 -4.21 1.11 19.29
CA THR A 51 -5.38 1.83 18.81
C THR A 51 -4.94 3.22 18.32
N TYR A 52 -5.27 3.57 17.08
CA TYR A 52 -4.87 4.84 16.46
C TYR A 52 -6.04 5.81 16.22
N GLY A 53 -7.26 5.37 16.43
CA GLY A 53 -8.47 6.19 16.25
C GLY A 53 -9.67 5.63 17.02
N PRO A 54 -10.84 6.29 16.89
CA PRO A 54 -12.02 5.97 17.70
C PRO A 54 -12.81 4.75 17.23
N ASP A 55 -12.67 4.33 15.96
CA ASP A 55 -13.44 3.23 15.39
C ASP A 55 -12.81 1.87 15.74
N GLU A 56 -13.63 0.82 15.83
CA GLU A 56 -13.20 -0.52 16.22
C GLU A 56 -12.07 -1.08 15.32
N ASN A 57 -12.13 -0.76 14.01
CA ASN A 57 -11.12 -1.19 13.04
C ASN A 57 -9.85 -0.34 13.07
N GLU A 58 -9.83 0.78 13.79
CA GLU A 58 -8.65 1.65 13.86
C GLU A 58 -7.59 1.11 14.82
N GLY A 59 -7.05 -0.05 14.49
CA GLY A 59 -5.99 -0.73 15.22
C GLY A 59 -4.78 -1.03 14.33
N ILE A 60 -3.61 -1.14 14.96
CA ILE A 60 -2.35 -1.51 14.32
C ILE A 60 -1.77 -2.74 15.00
N ASP A 61 -1.49 -3.79 14.26
CA ASP A 61 -0.70 -4.92 14.74
C ASP A 61 0.78 -4.54 14.67
N HIS A 62 1.42 -4.36 15.84
CA HIS A 62 2.83 -4.00 15.96
C HIS A 62 3.67 -5.24 16.31
N PHE A 63 4.40 -5.76 15.32
CA PHE A 63 5.43 -6.77 15.50
C PHE A 63 6.76 -6.08 15.83
N ARG A 64 7.24 -6.24 17.06
CA ARG A 64 8.47 -5.63 17.54
C ARG A 64 9.69 -6.46 17.12
N CYS A 65 10.78 -5.81 16.73
CA CYS A 65 12.04 -6.47 16.41
C CYS A 65 12.98 -6.62 17.63
N GLY A 66 12.64 -6.04 18.77
CA GLY A 66 13.43 -6.03 20.00
C GLY A 66 13.02 -4.87 20.91
N ASP A 67 13.83 -4.59 21.92
CA ASP A 67 13.60 -3.53 22.91
C ASP A 67 14.37 -2.24 22.63
N ASP A 68 15.37 -2.29 21.75
CA ASP A 68 16.14 -1.11 21.34
C ASP A 68 15.36 -0.24 20.35
N VAL A 69 15.75 1.03 20.25
CA VAL A 69 15.22 1.95 19.24
C VAL A 69 15.68 1.47 17.85
N ALA A 70 14.70 1.25 16.97
CA ALA A 70 14.93 0.64 15.67
C ALA A 70 14.07 1.28 14.56
N PRO A 71 14.43 1.13 13.28
CA PRO A 71 13.60 1.56 12.16
C PRO A 71 12.24 0.88 12.18
N ALA A 72 11.27 1.46 11.47
CA ALA A 72 9.94 0.87 11.32
C ALA A 72 9.45 0.88 9.88
N VAL A 73 8.70 -0.16 9.52
CA VAL A 73 7.91 -0.24 8.29
C VAL A 73 6.43 -0.26 8.64
N ILE A 74 5.67 0.65 8.04
CA ILE A 74 4.20 0.64 8.05
C ILE A 74 3.77 -0.10 6.78
N MET A 75 3.13 -1.26 6.93
CA MET A 75 2.66 -2.07 5.81
C MET A 75 1.18 -1.83 5.56
N ILE A 76 0.83 -1.12 4.48
CA ILE A 76 -0.56 -0.83 4.09
C ILE A 76 -1.03 -1.91 3.12
N HIS A 77 -1.96 -2.75 3.58
CA HIS A 77 -2.45 -3.89 2.81
C HIS A 77 -3.37 -3.49 1.66
N GLY A 78 -3.46 -4.37 0.66
CA GLY A 78 -4.42 -4.29 -0.44
C GLY A 78 -5.78 -4.87 -0.08
N GLY A 79 -6.59 -5.12 -1.11
CA GLY A 79 -7.92 -5.73 -0.98
C GLY A 79 -9.02 -4.97 -1.71
N ALA A 80 -8.65 -4.15 -2.70
CA ALA A 80 -9.58 -3.37 -3.54
C ALA A 80 -10.51 -2.46 -2.70
N TRP A 81 -10.01 -1.94 -1.57
CA TRP A 81 -10.72 -1.13 -0.56
C TRP A 81 -11.91 -1.85 0.13
N ARG A 82 -12.16 -3.12 -0.14
CA ARG A 82 -13.33 -3.88 0.34
C ARG A 82 -13.01 -5.20 1.02
N SER A 83 -11.73 -5.47 1.28
CA SER A 83 -11.25 -6.66 1.97
C SER A 83 -9.82 -6.47 2.46
N GLY A 84 -9.32 -7.44 3.21
CA GLY A 84 -7.97 -7.41 3.78
C GLY A 84 -7.99 -7.01 5.25
N THR A 85 -7.05 -7.55 6.01
CA THR A 85 -6.85 -7.20 7.43
C THR A 85 -5.36 -7.33 7.78
N ALA A 86 -4.90 -6.64 8.82
CA ALA A 86 -3.56 -6.78 9.37
C ALA A 86 -3.21 -8.25 9.64
N ALA A 87 -4.14 -8.99 10.22
CA ALA A 87 -3.95 -10.41 10.52
C ALA A 87 -3.67 -11.27 9.27
N GLN A 88 -4.30 -10.94 8.13
CA GLN A 88 -4.13 -11.66 6.88
C GLN A 88 -2.78 -11.38 6.20
N TYR A 89 -2.15 -10.25 6.52
CA TYR A 89 -0.87 -9.83 5.96
C TYR A 89 0.31 -9.97 6.94
N ALA A 90 0.08 -10.58 8.13
CA ALA A 90 1.11 -10.77 9.16
C ALA A 90 2.33 -11.57 8.68
N TYR A 91 2.20 -12.39 7.62
CA TYR A 91 3.32 -13.13 7.03
C TYR A 91 4.46 -12.23 6.51
N LEU A 92 4.19 -10.95 6.30
CA LEU A 92 5.20 -9.97 5.88
C LEU A 92 6.04 -9.44 7.05
N ALA A 93 5.64 -9.69 8.29
CA ALA A 93 6.34 -9.11 9.45
C ALA A 93 7.73 -9.73 9.68
N GLU A 94 7.90 -11.02 9.40
CA GLU A 94 9.12 -11.75 9.75
C GLU A 94 10.38 -11.21 9.05
N ILE A 95 10.28 -10.82 7.79
CA ILE A 95 11.44 -10.28 7.06
C ILE A 95 11.97 -9.02 7.74
N PHE A 96 11.08 -8.17 8.22
CA PHE A 96 11.44 -6.91 8.87
C PHE A 96 11.95 -7.15 10.29
N THR A 97 11.25 -7.93 11.11
CA THR A 97 11.67 -8.20 12.48
C THR A 97 13.01 -8.91 12.55
N ASN A 98 13.29 -9.87 11.65
CA ASN A 98 14.60 -10.51 11.53
C ASN A 98 15.71 -9.55 11.07
N ALA A 99 15.36 -8.47 10.40
CA ALA A 99 16.31 -7.43 9.97
C ALA A 99 16.48 -6.31 11.02
N GLY A 100 15.89 -6.45 12.23
CA GLY A 100 15.94 -5.42 13.26
C GLY A 100 15.07 -4.20 12.94
N VAL A 101 13.92 -4.42 12.30
CA VAL A 101 12.97 -3.39 11.88
C VAL A 101 11.59 -3.71 12.44
N HIS A 102 10.95 -2.77 13.11
CA HIS A 102 9.56 -2.90 13.54
C HIS A 102 8.64 -3.03 12.33
N CYS A 103 7.63 -3.91 12.40
CA CYS A 103 6.61 -4.01 11.36
C CYS A 103 5.24 -3.67 11.94
N LEU A 104 4.58 -2.68 11.35
CA LEU A 104 3.29 -2.18 11.79
C LEU A 104 2.27 -2.37 10.66
N LEU A 105 1.21 -3.13 10.93
CA LEU A 105 0.14 -3.42 9.98
C LEU A 105 -1.16 -2.79 10.50
N PRO A 106 -1.58 -1.64 9.95
CA PRO A 106 -2.87 -1.05 10.30
C PRO A 106 -4.03 -1.80 9.65
N ASP A 107 -5.13 -1.94 10.40
CA ASP A 107 -6.45 -2.17 9.86
C ASP A 107 -7.14 -0.83 9.62
N PHE A 108 -8.06 -0.82 8.69
CA PHE A 108 -8.95 0.29 8.36
C PHE A 108 -10.25 -0.26 7.77
N ASP A 109 -11.30 0.54 7.72
CA ASP A 109 -12.60 0.11 7.22
C ASP A 109 -12.56 -0.29 5.75
N TRP A 110 -13.54 -1.08 5.37
CA TRP A 110 -13.80 -1.38 3.98
C TRP A 110 -14.81 -0.38 3.40
N VAL A 111 -14.73 -0.14 2.12
CA VAL A 111 -15.55 0.88 1.45
C VAL A 111 -17.06 0.63 1.58
N GLN A 112 -17.50 -0.64 1.67
CA GLN A 112 -18.90 -0.98 1.91
C GLN A 112 -19.38 -0.59 3.32
N ASP A 113 -18.49 -0.46 4.30
CA ASP A 113 -18.81 -0.02 5.66
C ASP A 113 -18.94 1.51 5.75
N ARG A 114 -18.66 2.20 4.66
CA ARG A 114 -18.70 3.66 4.49
C ARG A 114 -19.54 4.09 3.28
N ASP A 115 -20.59 3.33 2.96
CA ASP A 115 -21.53 3.63 1.87
C ASP A 115 -20.85 3.89 0.50
N GLY A 116 -19.71 3.25 0.25
CA GLY A 116 -18.93 3.43 -0.96
C GLY A 116 -17.92 4.58 -0.93
N ASP A 117 -17.85 5.38 0.13
CA ASP A 117 -16.95 6.53 0.22
C ASP A 117 -15.51 6.12 0.59
N LEU A 118 -14.54 6.56 -0.21
CA LEU A 118 -13.11 6.32 0.02
C LEU A 118 -12.45 7.35 0.94
N LEU A 119 -13.04 8.53 1.11
CA LEU A 119 -12.42 9.61 1.90
C LEU A 119 -12.23 9.20 3.37
N PRO A 120 -13.22 8.61 4.07
CA PRO A 120 -13.03 8.13 5.44
C PRO A 120 -11.91 7.09 5.57
N ILE A 121 -11.73 6.23 4.55
CA ILE A 121 -10.68 5.20 4.55
C ILE A 121 -9.30 5.84 4.37
N ALA A 122 -9.19 6.84 3.50
CA ALA A 122 -7.98 7.61 3.33
C ALA A 122 -7.61 8.38 4.62
N ASP A 123 -8.61 8.94 5.33
CA ASP A 123 -8.44 9.54 6.64
C ASP A 123 -7.90 8.53 7.66
N GLN A 124 -8.44 7.32 7.72
CA GLN A 124 -7.99 6.27 8.63
C GLN A 124 -6.53 5.88 8.34
N VAL A 125 -6.18 5.64 7.07
CA VAL A 125 -4.78 5.32 6.68
C VAL A 125 -3.84 6.48 7.02
N GLY A 126 -4.26 7.71 6.77
CA GLY A 126 -3.51 8.92 7.14
C GLY A 126 -3.29 9.02 8.65
N ARG A 127 -4.36 8.81 9.45
CA ARG A 127 -4.26 8.79 10.92
C ARG A 127 -3.35 7.68 11.43
N ALA A 128 -3.42 6.47 10.84
CA ALA A 128 -2.53 5.37 11.23
C ALA A 128 -1.06 5.72 11.01
N ILE A 129 -0.73 6.32 9.85
CA ILE A 129 0.64 6.78 9.54
C ILE A 129 1.06 7.88 10.53
N ALA A 130 0.21 8.89 10.74
CA ALA A 130 0.47 9.97 11.67
C ALA A 130 0.66 9.48 13.13
N PHE A 131 -0.18 8.52 13.56
CA PHE A 131 -0.08 7.90 14.88
C PHE A 131 1.29 7.24 15.08
N VAL A 132 1.76 6.45 14.12
CA VAL A 132 3.07 5.80 14.20
C VAL A 132 4.19 6.86 14.28
N CYS A 133 4.16 7.88 13.42
CA CYS A 133 5.17 8.93 13.40
C CYS A 133 5.19 9.74 14.70
N ASN A 134 4.03 10.09 15.26
CA ASN A 134 3.92 10.91 16.46
C ASN A 134 4.14 10.11 17.75
N SER A 135 3.98 8.80 17.72
CA SER A 135 4.18 7.90 18.86
C SER A 135 5.52 7.17 18.82
N ALA A 136 6.36 7.43 17.83
CA ALA A 136 7.57 6.66 17.52
C ALA A 136 8.48 6.49 18.74
N ASP A 137 8.79 7.56 19.48
CA ASP A 137 9.63 7.50 20.69
C ASP A 137 9.06 6.55 21.74
N ASN A 138 7.74 6.58 21.97
CA ASN A 138 7.06 5.70 22.94
C ASN A 138 6.99 4.24 22.47
N LEU A 139 7.10 4.00 21.17
CA LEU A 139 7.06 2.68 20.55
C LEU A 139 8.45 2.06 20.38
N GLY A 140 9.53 2.78 20.72
CA GLY A 140 10.91 2.38 20.47
C GLY A 140 11.28 2.46 18.98
N ILE A 141 10.66 3.37 18.24
CA ILE A 141 10.89 3.56 16.80
C ILE A 141 11.81 4.77 16.59
N ASP A 142 12.81 4.62 15.73
CA ASP A 142 13.64 5.72 15.26
C ASP A 142 12.81 6.67 14.40
N THR A 143 12.55 7.87 14.91
CA THR A 143 11.74 8.91 14.25
C THR A 143 12.27 9.36 12.89
N GLY A 144 13.55 9.18 12.63
CA GLY A 144 14.21 9.48 11.36
C GLY A 144 14.18 8.34 10.36
N ARG A 145 13.68 7.13 10.75
CA ARG A 145 13.76 5.90 9.95
C ARG A 145 12.44 5.16 9.91
N ILE A 146 11.37 5.87 9.51
CA ILE A 146 10.03 5.30 9.29
C ILE A 146 9.79 5.19 7.78
N PHE A 147 9.36 4.01 7.35
CA PHE A 147 9.16 3.65 5.95
C PHE A 147 7.74 3.14 5.72
N ILE A 148 7.28 3.20 4.47
CA ILE A 148 6.03 2.58 4.04
C ILE A 148 6.33 1.48 3.03
N CYS A 149 5.71 0.30 3.21
CA CYS A 149 5.52 -0.68 2.15
C CYS A 149 4.03 -0.84 1.92
N ALA A 150 3.58 -0.85 0.67
CA ALA A 150 2.16 -0.94 0.37
C ALA A 150 1.89 -1.76 -0.89
N HIS A 151 0.68 -2.33 -0.99
CA HIS A 151 0.28 -3.14 -2.12
C HIS A 151 -1.12 -2.78 -2.62
N SER A 152 -1.30 -2.74 -3.96
CA SER A 152 -2.61 -2.60 -4.61
C SER A 152 -3.37 -1.34 -4.12
N SER A 153 -4.62 -1.49 -3.65
CA SER A 153 -5.38 -0.39 -3.06
C SER A 153 -4.70 0.26 -1.84
N GLY A 154 -3.84 -0.49 -1.12
CA GLY A 154 -2.98 0.08 -0.08
C GLY A 154 -1.91 1.01 -0.65
N SER A 155 -1.31 0.68 -1.80
CA SER A 155 -0.38 1.57 -2.50
C SER A 155 -1.05 2.86 -2.97
N HIS A 156 -2.30 2.76 -3.44
CA HIS A 156 -3.12 3.93 -3.77
C HIS A 156 -3.32 4.83 -2.55
N LEU A 157 -3.81 4.28 -1.42
CA LEU A 157 -4.07 5.04 -0.21
C LEU A 157 -2.78 5.67 0.36
N ALA A 158 -1.69 4.89 0.41
CA ALA A 158 -0.39 5.40 0.84
C ALA A 158 0.11 6.54 -0.07
N ALA A 159 0.04 6.37 -1.39
CA ALA A 159 0.44 7.42 -2.34
C ALA A 159 -0.43 8.68 -2.19
N SER A 160 -1.75 8.54 -2.01
CA SER A 160 -2.66 9.66 -1.78
C SER A 160 -2.28 10.44 -0.51
N VAL A 161 -1.97 9.74 0.59
CA VAL A 161 -1.50 10.38 1.84
C VAL A 161 -0.15 11.04 1.65
N LEU A 162 0.78 10.45 0.90
CA LEU A 162 2.11 11.03 0.65
C LEU A 162 2.08 12.22 -0.34
N THR A 163 0.96 12.44 -1.02
CA THR A 163 0.74 13.55 -1.96
C THR A 163 -0.23 14.60 -1.40
N GLY A 164 -1.31 14.89 -2.10
CA GLY A 164 -2.25 15.96 -1.78
C GLY A 164 -3.09 15.74 -0.54
N TYR A 165 -3.39 14.49 -0.19
CA TYR A 165 -4.26 14.18 0.93
C TYR A 165 -3.62 14.42 2.30
N ARG A 166 -2.29 14.44 2.37
CA ARG A 166 -1.54 14.71 3.62
C ARG A 166 -1.94 16.01 4.30
N ASP A 167 -2.27 17.05 3.54
CA ASP A 167 -2.64 18.36 4.10
C ASP A 167 -3.94 18.30 4.95
N ARG A 168 -4.67 17.19 4.89
CA ARG A 168 -5.87 16.91 5.69
C ARG A 168 -5.58 16.09 6.95
N ILE A 169 -4.35 15.60 7.10
CA ILE A 169 -3.96 14.71 8.21
C ILE A 169 -3.18 15.48 9.26
N ASP A 170 -3.81 15.66 10.41
CA ASP A 170 -3.19 16.36 11.54
C ASP A 170 -1.94 15.62 12.03
N GLY A 171 -0.87 16.38 12.22
CA GLY A 171 0.38 15.87 12.80
C GLY A 171 1.29 15.10 11.85
N LEU A 172 0.94 14.94 10.57
CA LEU A 172 1.81 14.29 9.58
C LEU A 172 2.66 15.35 8.85
N ARG A 173 3.99 15.33 9.08
CA ARG A 173 4.95 16.26 8.45
C ARG A 173 5.51 15.70 7.14
N ASP A 174 6.07 16.58 6.31
CA ASP A 174 6.68 16.26 5.01
C ASP A 174 7.84 15.26 5.09
N ASP A 175 8.58 15.27 6.18
CA ASP A 175 9.77 14.49 6.45
C ASP A 175 9.52 13.24 7.32
N SER A 176 8.27 12.99 7.72
CA SER A 176 7.91 11.88 8.61
C SER A 176 8.21 10.51 8.01
N ILE A 177 8.06 10.36 6.69
CA ILE A 177 8.31 9.10 5.98
C ILE A 177 9.57 9.22 5.13
N LYS A 178 10.56 8.38 5.43
CA LYS A 178 11.89 8.44 4.82
C LYS A 178 11.91 7.97 3.38
N ALA A 179 11.21 6.87 3.09
CA ALA A 179 10.99 6.36 1.75
C ALA A 179 9.78 5.40 1.73
N ALA A 180 9.26 5.10 0.53
CA ALA A 180 8.16 4.18 0.36
C ALA A 180 8.43 3.16 -0.76
N LEU A 181 7.92 1.92 -0.60
CA LEU A 181 7.79 0.92 -1.64
C LEU A 181 6.31 0.73 -1.95
N LEU A 182 5.90 1.13 -3.16
CA LEU A 182 4.52 1.09 -3.61
C LEU A 182 4.39 0.06 -4.74
N CYS A 183 3.73 -1.05 -4.45
CA CYS A 183 3.57 -2.17 -5.37
C CYS A 183 2.17 -2.18 -5.96
N SER A 184 2.08 -2.16 -7.30
CA SER A 184 0.83 -2.41 -8.05
C SER A 184 -0.32 -1.49 -7.66
N GLY A 185 -0.05 -0.19 -7.50
CA GLY A 185 -1.03 0.81 -7.12
C GLY A 185 -1.85 1.34 -8.30
N MET A 186 -2.85 2.15 -7.96
CA MET A 186 -3.60 3.00 -8.88
C MET A 186 -3.32 4.45 -8.49
N TYR A 187 -2.88 5.29 -9.43
CA TYR A 187 -2.37 6.62 -9.10
C TYR A 187 -3.17 7.74 -9.79
N GLU A 188 -4.06 7.39 -10.73
CA GLU A 188 -5.10 8.23 -11.33
C GLU A 188 -6.44 7.50 -11.25
N LEU A 189 -7.43 8.11 -10.59
CA LEU A 189 -8.72 7.47 -10.33
C LEU A 189 -9.77 7.68 -11.43
N GLU A 190 -9.55 8.56 -12.39
CA GLU A 190 -10.56 8.76 -13.46
C GLU A 190 -10.87 7.47 -14.22
N PRO A 191 -9.89 6.71 -14.74
CA PRO A 191 -10.19 5.44 -15.40
C PRO A 191 -10.76 4.37 -14.45
N VAL A 192 -10.42 4.45 -13.16
CA VAL A 192 -10.99 3.55 -12.13
C VAL A 192 -12.46 3.84 -11.94
N ARG A 193 -12.84 5.12 -11.87
CA ARG A 193 -14.24 5.58 -11.79
C ARG A 193 -15.07 5.11 -13.00
N LEU A 194 -14.48 5.11 -14.18
CA LEU A 194 -15.15 4.69 -15.41
C LEU A 194 -15.29 3.16 -15.53
N SER A 195 -14.60 2.39 -14.69
CA SER A 195 -14.64 0.92 -14.68
C SER A 195 -15.75 0.36 -13.75
N ALA A 196 -15.96 -0.95 -13.79
CA ALA A 196 -16.87 -1.68 -12.90
C ALA A 196 -16.55 -1.50 -11.39
N ARG A 197 -15.47 -0.80 -11.02
CA ARG A 197 -15.21 -0.46 -9.60
C ARG A 197 -16.23 0.53 -9.03
N SER A 198 -16.90 1.30 -9.89
CA SER A 198 -18.02 2.17 -9.49
C SER A 198 -19.26 1.41 -9.01
N ASP A 199 -19.32 0.09 -9.21
CA ASP A 199 -20.40 -0.74 -8.65
C ASP A 199 -20.35 -0.78 -7.11
N TYR A 200 -19.18 -0.49 -6.51
CA TYR A 200 -19.00 -0.55 -5.05
C TYR A 200 -18.26 0.64 -4.45
N VAL A 201 -17.73 1.54 -5.27
CA VAL A 201 -17.10 2.80 -4.82
C VAL A 201 -17.89 3.97 -5.37
N ALA A 202 -18.30 4.88 -4.51
CA ALA A 202 -18.95 6.15 -4.87
C ALA A 202 -17.90 7.20 -5.26
N PHE A 203 -17.40 7.15 -6.50
CA PHE A 203 -16.43 8.11 -7.00
C PHE A 203 -17.09 9.46 -7.30
N THR A 204 -16.96 10.41 -6.38
CA THR A 204 -17.29 11.81 -6.64
C THR A 204 -16.14 12.53 -7.34
N ASP A 205 -16.38 13.70 -7.92
CA ASP A 205 -15.30 14.55 -8.48
C ASP A 205 -14.30 14.94 -7.39
N GLU A 206 -14.76 15.16 -6.14
CA GLU A 206 -13.90 15.43 -5.00
C GLU A 206 -13.00 14.23 -4.68
N THR A 207 -13.59 13.02 -4.56
CA THR A 207 -12.83 11.79 -4.29
C THR A 207 -11.77 11.54 -5.37
N VAL A 208 -12.17 11.63 -6.64
CA VAL A 208 -11.25 11.43 -7.77
C VAL A 208 -10.14 12.48 -7.76
N ASN A 209 -10.47 13.75 -7.49
CA ASN A 209 -9.45 14.79 -7.46
C ASN A 209 -8.49 14.64 -6.27
N LEU A 210 -9.01 14.44 -5.06
CA LEU A 210 -8.19 14.38 -3.84
C LEU A 210 -7.35 13.11 -3.75
N LEU A 211 -7.88 11.98 -4.22
CA LEU A 211 -7.25 10.66 -4.10
C LEU A 211 -6.60 10.17 -5.40
N SER A 212 -6.30 11.07 -6.35
CA SER A 212 -5.44 10.74 -7.50
C SER A 212 -4.03 11.30 -7.27
N PRO A 213 -3.06 10.50 -6.82
CA PRO A 213 -1.69 10.95 -6.58
C PRO A 213 -1.06 11.69 -7.75
N MET A 214 -1.35 11.27 -8.99
CA MET A 214 -0.83 11.91 -10.22
C MET A 214 -1.23 13.37 -10.36
N ARG A 215 -2.32 13.80 -9.74
CA ARG A 215 -2.81 15.20 -9.77
C ARG A 215 -2.11 16.10 -8.75
N HIS A 216 -1.32 15.51 -7.82
CA HIS A 216 -0.70 16.22 -6.70
C HIS A 216 0.79 15.89 -6.56
N MET A 217 1.44 15.51 -7.64
CA MET A 217 2.85 15.12 -7.64
C MET A 217 3.76 16.20 -7.07
N GLU A 218 3.41 17.48 -7.23
CA GLU A 218 4.19 18.61 -6.70
C GLU A 218 4.31 18.61 -5.16
N LYS A 219 3.37 17.97 -4.48
CA LYS A 219 3.35 17.85 -3.01
C LYS A 219 4.18 16.66 -2.49
N LEU A 220 4.45 15.67 -3.34
CA LEU A 220 5.25 14.52 -2.95
C LEU A 220 6.69 14.93 -2.67
N LYS A 221 7.19 14.54 -1.48
CA LYS A 221 8.58 14.76 -1.03
C LYS A 221 9.32 13.47 -0.73
N THR A 222 8.58 12.40 -0.48
CA THR A 222 9.10 11.09 -0.11
C THR A 222 9.67 10.37 -1.33
N PRO A 223 10.92 9.87 -1.30
CA PRO A 223 11.46 8.99 -2.33
C PRO A 223 10.71 7.65 -2.39
N VAL A 224 10.50 7.13 -3.60
CA VAL A 224 9.63 5.96 -3.82
C VAL A 224 10.30 4.90 -4.69
N ILE A 225 10.11 3.63 -4.32
CA ILE A 225 10.26 2.46 -5.18
C ILE A 225 8.87 2.12 -5.73
N VAL A 226 8.73 2.01 -7.05
CA VAL A 226 7.49 1.55 -7.70
C VAL A 226 7.69 0.16 -8.24
N ALA A 227 6.73 -0.74 -8.03
CA ALA A 227 6.81 -2.11 -8.53
C ALA A 227 5.50 -2.58 -9.18
N HIS A 228 5.61 -3.44 -10.20
CA HIS A 228 4.47 -4.16 -10.77
C HIS A 228 4.93 -5.49 -11.40
N GLY A 229 3.98 -6.41 -11.59
CA GLY A 229 4.21 -7.70 -12.25
C GLY A 229 3.88 -7.65 -13.75
N THR A 230 4.62 -8.42 -14.58
CA THR A 230 4.36 -8.46 -16.03
C THR A 230 3.04 -9.13 -16.39
N LEU A 231 2.50 -9.99 -15.51
CA LEU A 231 1.22 -10.67 -15.70
C LEU A 231 0.03 -9.92 -15.08
N GLU A 232 0.21 -8.67 -14.64
CA GLU A 232 -0.88 -7.83 -14.18
C GLU A 232 -1.71 -7.26 -15.33
N THR A 233 -2.87 -6.70 -15.00
CA THR A 233 -3.75 -6.04 -15.97
C THR A 233 -3.05 -4.88 -16.68
N PRO A 234 -3.47 -4.51 -17.90
CA PRO A 234 -2.86 -3.41 -18.64
C PRO A 234 -2.85 -2.08 -17.87
N GLU A 235 -3.95 -1.73 -17.21
CA GLU A 235 -4.09 -0.47 -16.49
C GLU A 235 -3.21 -0.39 -15.24
N PHE A 236 -3.06 -1.47 -14.47
CA PHE A 236 -2.15 -1.46 -13.33
C PHE A 236 -0.68 -1.30 -13.76
N LYS A 237 -0.29 -1.94 -14.87
CA LYS A 237 1.05 -1.76 -15.47
C LYS A 237 1.23 -0.33 -15.97
N ARG A 238 0.28 0.19 -16.76
CA ARG A 238 0.33 1.56 -17.30
C ARG A 238 0.47 2.59 -16.18
N GLN A 239 -0.41 2.55 -15.18
CA GLN A 239 -0.38 3.50 -14.08
C GLN A 239 0.90 3.40 -13.24
N SER A 240 1.44 2.19 -13.03
CA SER A 240 2.72 2.02 -12.33
C SER A 240 3.88 2.63 -13.13
N ILE A 241 3.90 2.48 -14.45
CA ILE A 241 4.92 3.05 -15.32
C ILE A 241 4.83 4.58 -15.34
N GLU A 242 3.63 5.14 -15.55
CA GLU A 242 3.43 6.60 -15.58
C GLU A 242 3.78 7.26 -14.24
N PHE A 243 3.44 6.61 -13.12
CA PHE A 243 3.80 7.12 -11.81
C PHE A 243 5.31 7.07 -11.57
N ALA A 244 5.98 5.99 -12.01
CA ALA A 244 7.44 5.90 -11.94
C ALA A 244 8.13 6.96 -12.80
N ASP A 245 7.60 7.26 -13.99
CA ASP A 245 8.14 8.31 -14.86
C ASP A 245 7.97 9.70 -14.23
N ALA A 246 6.79 10.00 -13.68
CA ALA A 246 6.55 11.26 -12.97
C ALA A 246 7.45 11.43 -11.73
N LEU A 247 7.75 10.34 -11.01
CA LEU A 247 8.71 10.33 -9.89
C LEU A 247 10.14 10.57 -10.38
N ARG A 248 10.52 9.98 -11.51
CA ARG A 248 11.87 10.14 -12.13
C ARG A 248 12.10 11.59 -12.52
N ASP A 249 11.12 12.23 -13.15
CA ASP A 249 11.20 13.65 -13.56
C ASP A 249 11.36 14.59 -12.36
N ARG A 250 10.94 14.16 -11.18
CA ARG A 250 11.06 14.91 -9.92
C ARG A 250 12.29 14.52 -9.08
N GLY A 251 13.09 13.54 -9.53
CA GLY A 251 14.23 13.02 -8.76
C GLY A 251 13.84 12.26 -7.50
N LEU A 252 12.61 11.73 -7.44
CA LEU A 252 12.07 10.99 -6.28
C LEU A 252 11.96 9.48 -6.53
N LEU A 253 12.24 8.99 -7.73
CA LEU A 253 12.27 7.57 -8.02
C LEU A 253 13.57 6.94 -7.50
N ILE A 254 13.45 6.03 -6.53
CA ILE A 254 14.59 5.21 -6.07
C ILE A 254 14.84 4.09 -7.09
N GLU A 255 13.79 3.35 -7.44
CA GLU A 255 13.85 2.20 -8.35
C GLU A 255 12.47 1.94 -8.96
N SER A 256 12.45 1.49 -10.22
CA SER A 256 11.24 0.93 -10.86
C SER A 256 11.47 -0.56 -11.08
N ILE A 257 10.67 -1.40 -10.42
CA ILE A 257 10.82 -2.86 -10.42
C ILE A 257 9.73 -3.47 -11.29
N VAL A 258 10.15 -4.22 -12.32
CA VAL A 258 9.26 -5.05 -13.13
C VAL A 258 9.49 -6.51 -12.75
N ALA A 259 8.49 -7.12 -12.11
CA ALA A 259 8.56 -8.51 -11.67
C ALA A 259 8.13 -9.44 -12.81
N GLU A 260 9.12 -10.02 -13.50
CA GLU A 260 8.87 -10.94 -14.60
C GLU A 260 8.09 -12.17 -14.14
N HIS A 261 7.08 -12.54 -14.93
CA HIS A 261 6.22 -13.71 -14.71
C HIS A 261 5.42 -13.71 -13.39
N CYS A 262 5.30 -12.56 -12.73
CA CYS A 262 4.46 -12.41 -11.55
C CYS A 262 3.12 -11.74 -11.90
N ASN A 263 2.01 -12.29 -11.39
CA ASN A 263 0.73 -11.60 -11.35
C ASN A 263 0.62 -10.72 -10.09
N HIS A 264 -0.48 -10.00 -9.98
CA HIS A 264 -0.78 -9.03 -8.91
C HIS A 264 -0.63 -9.57 -7.49
N PHE A 265 -0.84 -10.85 -7.27
CA PHE A 265 -0.78 -11.48 -5.94
C PHE A 265 0.58 -12.12 -5.69
N GLU A 266 1.17 -12.75 -6.72
CA GLU A 266 2.49 -13.40 -6.62
C GLU A 266 3.61 -12.43 -6.32
N ILE A 267 3.55 -11.23 -6.90
CA ILE A 267 4.59 -10.22 -6.66
C ILE A 267 4.72 -9.88 -5.18
N LEU A 268 3.61 -9.82 -4.42
CA LEU A 268 3.64 -9.51 -3.01
C LEU A 268 4.32 -10.61 -2.17
N GLU A 269 4.23 -11.89 -2.57
CA GLU A 269 4.93 -12.98 -1.88
C GLU A 269 6.45 -12.77 -1.89
N THR A 270 6.98 -12.08 -2.90
CA THR A 270 8.41 -11.77 -2.97
C THR A 270 8.87 -10.79 -1.88
N LEU A 271 7.95 -10.04 -1.26
CA LEU A 271 8.26 -9.14 -0.14
C LEU A 271 8.56 -9.92 1.15
N ALA A 272 7.96 -11.09 1.34
CA ALA A 272 8.19 -11.91 2.54
C ALA A 272 9.56 -12.63 2.57
N ASN A 273 10.33 -12.55 1.48
CA ASN A 273 11.61 -13.23 1.33
C ASN A 273 12.75 -12.22 1.22
N PRO A 274 13.80 -12.26 2.09
CA PRO A 274 14.92 -11.30 2.03
C PRO A 274 15.73 -11.37 0.72
N TYR A 275 15.63 -12.47 -0.02
CA TYR A 275 16.22 -12.65 -1.36
C TYR A 275 15.18 -12.46 -2.48
N GLY A 276 13.92 -12.28 -2.14
CA GLY A 276 12.85 -11.98 -3.08
C GLY A 276 12.99 -10.57 -3.65
N LEU A 277 12.37 -10.34 -4.80
CA LEU A 277 12.53 -9.10 -5.55
C LEU A 277 12.15 -7.86 -4.71
N LEU A 278 10.96 -7.86 -4.11
CA LEU A 278 10.51 -6.75 -3.27
C LEU A 278 11.18 -6.77 -1.88
N GLY A 279 11.43 -7.95 -1.30
CA GLY A 279 12.06 -8.06 0.02
C GLY A 279 13.48 -7.49 0.01
N LEU A 280 14.27 -7.85 -0.99
CA LEU A 280 15.62 -7.30 -1.15
C LEU A 280 15.60 -5.79 -1.38
N ALA A 281 14.66 -5.29 -2.20
CA ALA A 281 14.51 -3.85 -2.45
C ALA A 281 14.11 -3.09 -1.18
N ALA A 282 13.14 -3.61 -0.41
CA ALA A 282 12.71 -3.02 0.86
C ALA A 282 13.85 -2.96 1.89
N LEU A 283 14.58 -4.06 2.08
CA LEU A 283 15.71 -4.10 3.00
C LEU A 283 16.84 -3.14 2.58
N ARG A 284 17.13 -3.04 1.28
CA ARG A 284 18.11 -2.07 0.75
C ARG A 284 17.64 -0.62 0.94
N MET A 285 16.36 -0.34 0.74
CA MET A 285 15.76 0.99 1.00
C MET A 285 15.99 1.40 2.44
N ILE A 286 15.71 0.51 3.40
CA ILE A 286 15.86 0.76 4.83
C ILE A 286 17.34 0.92 5.22
N ALA A 287 18.23 0.11 4.66
CA ALA A 287 19.65 0.14 5.00
C ALA A 287 20.40 1.38 4.48
N ARG A 288 19.87 2.06 3.45
CA ARG A 288 20.50 3.25 2.83
C ARG A 288 20.07 4.57 3.46
N ALA A 289 19.05 4.55 4.27
CA ALA A 289 18.49 5.69 4.97
C ALA A 289 19.04 5.79 6.38
#